data_b951a407ccbe1d07aba510bc533d1980
#
_entry.id   b951a407ccbe1d07aba510bc533d1980
#
_cell.length_a   1.000
_cell.length_b   1.000
_cell.length_c   1.000
_cell.angle_alpha   90.00
_cell.angle_beta   90.00
_cell.angle_gamma   90.00
#
_symmetry.space_group_name_H-M   'P 1'
#
loop_
_entity.id
_entity.type
_entity.pdbx_description
1 polymer ?
#
loop_
_entity_poly.entity_id
_entity_poly.type
_entity_poly.pdbx_seq_one_letter_code
_entity_poly.pdbx_strand_id
1 'polypeptide(L)'
;MDVISRERLLQGAKAQKAIDFLLLDAAAIAHAHFFSTRDAFGANEAPPASAIVGFYQTAQRLIARFKPVRVIVTFDGRRLARAELYQGYQSRWQRFTPELRRQVSLIAPLSLKLGWHVCVSDRHESIDLAASARRQCLLDESSMVFVTQDKRAVILLDKNVGVAMRSHVIWDLVTYLDVSDEFGVLPCKVGDVIALSGEGNIPGIFRLGRKTAARLVNEFGSAARLYENLEKLPPSLREKLKTQKAAFDLGRALTWVDDSAPINLAKISLEHCSFDREGTERFCTLHKLSNLLQRIDNDFPLELFPGLFDLHRS
;
A
#
# COMPACT_ATOMS: atom_id res chain seq x y z
N MET A 1 -15.21 -10.72 -27.81
CA MET A 1 -14.72 -10.82 -26.42
C MET A 1 -13.98 -12.13 -26.32
N ASP A 2 -12.67 -12.08 -26.58
CA ASP A 2 -11.83 -13.26 -26.50
C ASP A 2 -11.75 -13.73 -25.05
N VAL A 3 -12.05 -14.99 -24.87
CA VAL A 3 -11.93 -15.75 -23.64
C VAL A 3 -10.44 -15.79 -23.27
N ILE A 4 -9.97 -14.77 -22.57
CA ILE A 4 -8.72 -14.89 -21.80
C ILE A 4 -9.02 -15.99 -20.81
N SER A 5 -8.48 -17.17 -21.07
CA SER A 5 -8.84 -18.40 -20.40
C SER A 5 -8.78 -18.22 -18.88
N ARG A 6 -9.82 -18.66 -18.21
CA ARG A 6 -9.98 -18.74 -16.75
C ARG A 6 -8.72 -19.27 -16.05
N GLU A 7 -7.93 -20.08 -16.76
CA GLU A 7 -6.64 -20.63 -16.32
C GLU A 7 -5.53 -19.59 -16.17
N ARG A 8 -5.47 -18.50 -16.98
CA ARG A 8 -4.51 -17.39 -16.78
C ARG A 8 -4.87 -16.55 -15.56
N LEU A 9 -6.14 -16.45 -15.20
CA LEU A 9 -6.62 -15.74 -14.03
C LEU A 9 -6.38 -16.54 -12.72
N LEU A 10 -6.28 -17.87 -12.83
CA LEU A 10 -6.01 -18.78 -11.71
C LEU A 10 -4.51 -19.10 -11.53
N GLN A 11 -3.63 -18.70 -12.43
CA GLN A 11 -2.18 -18.95 -12.32
C GLN A 11 -1.48 -18.18 -11.20
N GLY A 12 -2.18 -17.32 -10.44
CA GLY A 12 -1.66 -16.65 -9.25
C GLY A 12 -1.33 -17.56 -8.05
N ALA A 13 -1.62 -18.87 -8.13
CA ALA A 13 -1.48 -19.80 -6.99
C ALA A 13 -0.38 -20.88 -7.14
N LYS A 14 0.35 -20.91 -8.28
CA LYS A 14 1.45 -21.89 -8.45
C LYS A 14 2.77 -21.24 -8.04
N ALA A 15 3.58 -21.99 -7.27
CA ALA A 15 4.90 -21.68 -6.70
C ALA A 15 5.41 -20.27 -7.07
N GLN A 16 5.18 -19.33 -6.19
CA GLN A 16 5.42 -17.90 -6.48
C GLN A 16 6.91 -17.70 -6.73
N LYS A 17 7.28 -17.31 -7.95
CA LYS A 17 8.63 -16.91 -8.31
C LYS A 17 9.07 -15.80 -7.35
N ALA A 18 10.33 -15.83 -6.91
CA ALA A 18 10.93 -14.73 -6.14
C ALA A 18 10.68 -13.40 -6.87
N ILE A 19 10.38 -12.35 -6.12
CA ILE A 19 10.15 -11.01 -6.66
C ILE A 19 11.37 -10.11 -6.42
N ASP A 20 11.51 -9.06 -7.23
CA ASP A 20 12.63 -8.13 -7.06
C ASP A 20 12.37 -7.19 -5.88
N PHE A 21 11.17 -6.63 -5.77
CA PHE A 21 10.84 -5.62 -4.77
C PHE A 21 9.57 -5.93 -3.99
N LEU A 22 9.65 -5.89 -2.66
CA LEU A 22 8.50 -5.89 -1.76
C LEU A 22 8.35 -4.50 -1.14
N LEU A 23 7.31 -3.76 -1.51
CA LEU A 23 7.00 -2.45 -0.95
C LEU A 23 5.95 -2.60 0.16
N LEU A 24 6.26 -2.08 1.35
CA LEU A 24 5.42 -2.17 2.54
C LEU A 24 4.91 -0.77 2.93
N ASP A 25 3.62 -0.53 2.83
CA ASP A 25 2.96 0.67 3.38
C ASP A 25 2.94 0.56 4.92
N ALA A 26 3.90 1.23 5.56
CA ALA A 26 4.10 1.17 7.00
C ALA A 26 2.84 1.56 7.78
N ALA A 27 2.19 2.64 7.36
CA ALA A 27 1.00 3.18 8.01
C ALA A 27 -0.19 2.22 7.90
N ALA A 28 -0.39 1.59 6.74
CA ALA A 28 -1.47 0.65 6.52
C ALA A 28 -1.32 -0.63 7.35
N ILE A 29 -0.12 -1.19 7.35
CA ILE A 29 0.16 -2.44 8.08
C ILE A 29 0.08 -2.22 9.59
N ALA A 30 0.72 -1.16 10.11
CA ALA A 30 0.70 -0.82 11.52
C ALA A 30 -0.72 -0.56 12.05
N HIS A 31 -1.51 0.23 11.30
CA HIS A 31 -2.91 0.52 11.63
C HIS A 31 -3.74 -0.75 11.75
N ALA A 32 -3.61 -1.66 10.79
CA ALA A 32 -4.36 -2.91 10.77
C ALA A 32 -4.10 -3.76 12.03
N HIS A 33 -2.86 -3.78 12.52
CA HIS A 33 -2.50 -4.51 13.75
C HIS A 33 -2.91 -3.79 15.02
N PHE A 34 -2.76 -2.48 15.07
CA PHE A 34 -3.13 -1.69 16.23
C PHE A 34 -4.60 -1.90 16.62
N PHE A 35 -5.52 -1.77 15.65
CA PHE A 35 -6.95 -1.89 15.91
C PHE A 35 -7.39 -3.34 16.11
N SER A 36 -6.88 -4.30 15.34
CA SER A 36 -7.25 -5.72 15.53
C SER A 36 -6.82 -6.26 16.89
N THR A 37 -5.70 -5.78 17.43
CA THR A 37 -5.24 -6.20 18.76
C THR A 37 -6.10 -5.54 19.85
N ARG A 38 -6.42 -4.27 19.71
CA ARG A 38 -7.32 -3.57 20.63
C ARG A 38 -8.69 -4.24 20.72
N ASP A 39 -9.27 -4.58 19.59
CA ASP A 39 -10.59 -5.21 19.52
C ASP A 39 -10.57 -6.62 20.15
N ALA A 40 -9.48 -7.38 19.97
CA ALA A 40 -9.33 -8.72 20.54
C ALA A 40 -9.21 -8.74 22.07
N PHE A 41 -8.63 -7.70 22.68
CA PHE A 41 -8.43 -7.63 24.12
C PHE A 41 -9.54 -6.87 24.87
N GLY A 42 -10.55 -6.32 24.17
CA GLY A 42 -11.62 -5.54 24.81
C GLY A 42 -11.13 -4.33 25.59
N ALA A 43 -9.90 -3.90 25.36
CA ALA A 43 -9.25 -2.82 26.08
C ALA A 43 -9.50 -1.49 25.36
N ASN A 44 -9.69 -0.43 26.14
CA ASN A 44 -9.72 0.93 25.61
C ASN A 44 -8.36 1.37 25.00
N GLU A 45 -7.30 0.61 25.26
CA GLU A 45 -5.94 0.85 24.79
C GLU A 45 -5.35 -0.42 24.16
N ALA A 46 -4.72 -0.28 22.99
CA ALA A 46 -3.96 -1.37 22.39
C ALA A 46 -2.70 -1.65 23.23
N PRO A 47 -2.26 -2.93 23.33
CA PRO A 47 -1.03 -3.26 24.03
C PRO A 47 0.15 -2.42 23.53
N PRO A 48 1.04 -1.98 24.44
CA PRO A 48 2.26 -1.28 24.04
C PRO A 48 2.99 -2.03 22.93
N ALA A 49 3.39 -1.35 21.87
CA ALA A 49 4.12 -1.90 20.72
C ALA A 49 3.34 -2.84 19.76
N SER A 50 2.01 -3.00 19.90
CA SER A 50 1.22 -3.89 19.03
C SER A 50 1.34 -3.56 17.53
N ALA A 51 1.41 -2.29 17.18
CA ALA A 51 1.53 -1.85 15.79
C ALA A 51 2.91 -2.19 15.18
N ILE A 52 4.00 -1.91 15.89
CA ILE A 52 5.36 -2.17 15.39
C ILE A 52 5.68 -3.67 15.38
N VAL A 53 5.25 -4.41 16.40
CA VAL A 53 5.39 -5.88 16.45
C VAL A 53 4.60 -6.53 15.32
N GLY A 54 3.34 -6.11 15.12
CA GLY A 54 2.50 -6.62 14.05
C GLY A 54 3.01 -6.25 12.66
N PHE A 55 3.56 -5.05 12.50
CA PHE A 55 4.25 -4.67 11.26
C PHE A 55 5.41 -5.62 10.95
N TYR A 56 6.32 -5.84 11.91
CA TYR A 56 7.44 -6.74 11.75
C TYR A 56 6.99 -8.17 11.39
N GLN A 57 6.04 -8.73 12.14
CA GLN A 57 5.51 -10.08 11.88
C GLN A 57 4.89 -10.21 10.48
N THR A 58 4.15 -9.18 10.04
CA THR A 58 3.57 -9.16 8.70
C THR A 58 4.67 -9.11 7.64
N ALA A 59 5.67 -8.24 7.82
CA ALA A 59 6.80 -8.13 6.91
C ALA A 59 7.53 -9.46 6.77
N GLN A 60 7.85 -10.16 7.87
CA GLN A 60 8.53 -11.45 7.83
C GLN A 60 7.72 -12.54 7.11
N ARG A 61 6.40 -12.61 7.36
CA ARG A 61 5.53 -13.55 6.64
C ARG A 61 5.51 -13.28 5.13
N LEU A 62 5.48 -12.01 4.74
CA LEU A 62 5.47 -11.61 3.33
C LEU A 62 6.84 -11.83 2.67
N ILE A 63 7.94 -11.58 3.39
CA ILE A 63 9.31 -11.89 2.95
C ILE A 63 9.47 -13.41 2.73
N ALA A 64 9.01 -14.23 3.67
CA ALA A 64 9.04 -15.69 3.53
C ALA A 64 8.19 -16.17 2.34
N ARG A 65 7.03 -15.53 2.10
CA ARG A 65 6.13 -15.87 1.00
C ARG A 65 6.67 -15.44 -0.36
N PHE A 66 7.08 -14.18 -0.50
CA PHE A 66 7.44 -13.59 -1.79
C PHE A 66 8.92 -13.68 -2.12
N LYS A 67 9.78 -13.95 -1.14
CA LYS A 67 11.24 -14.05 -1.26
C LYS A 67 11.83 -12.88 -2.06
N PRO A 68 11.58 -11.61 -1.64
CA PRO A 68 12.03 -10.44 -2.37
C PRO A 68 13.54 -10.30 -2.33
N VAL A 69 14.11 -9.77 -3.41
CA VAL A 69 15.53 -9.35 -3.43
C VAL A 69 15.74 -8.12 -2.55
N ARG A 70 14.77 -7.20 -2.56
CA ARG A 70 14.80 -5.96 -1.74
C ARG A 70 13.46 -5.71 -1.06
N VAL A 71 13.52 -5.28 0.20
CA VAL A 71 12.37 -4.81 0.98
C VAL A 71 12.45 -3.30 1.10
N ILE A 72 11.36 -2.62 0.76
CA ILE A 72 11.24 -1.16 0.80
C ILE A 72 10.04 -0.80 1.67
N VAL A 73 10.27 -0.01 2.71
CA VAL A 73 9.21 0.48 3.59
C VAL A 73 8.86 1.89 3.19
N THR A 74 7.60 2.13 2.83
CA THR A 74 7.10 3.42 2.36
C THR A 74 6.27 4.11 3.41
N PHE A 75 6.33 5.44 3.45
CA PHE A 75 5.58 6.28 4.39
C PHE A 75 4.89 7.42 3.64
N ASP A 76 3.70 7.80 4.14
CA ASP A 76 3.02 9.00 3.68
C ASP A 76 3.78 10.25 4.14
N GLY A 77 3.84 11.25 3.27
CA GLY A 77 4.42 12.56 3.55
C GLY A 77 3.64 13.36 4.58
N ARG A 78 4.25 14.42 5.09
CA ARG A 78 3.61 15.31 6.06
C ARG A 78 2.80 16.44 5.40
N ARG A 79 3.21 16.90 4.22
CA ARG A 79 2.61 17.97 3.43
C ARG A 79 2.07 17.43 2.12
N LEU A 80 1.04 16.61 2.19
CA LEU A 80 0.49 15.96 1.01
C LEU A 80 -0.08 16.97 0.01
N ALA A 81 0.30 16.82 -1.25
CA ALA A 81 -0.23 17.63 -2.35
C ALA A 81 -1.77 17.55 -2.43
N ARG A 82 -2.36 16.39 -2.12
CA ARG A 82 -3.83 16.21 -2.08
C ARG A 82 -4.51 17.01 -0.97
N ALA A 83 -3.84 17.22 0.17
CA ALA A 83 -4.37 18.06 1.26
C ALA A 83 -4.35 19.56 0.90
N GLU A 84 -3.45 19.99 0.03
CA GLU A 84 -3.45 21.36 -0.51
C GLU A 84 -4.59 21.59 -1.50
N LEU A 85 -4.99 20.55 -2.26
CA LEU A 85 -6.12 20.60 -3.19
C LEU A 85 -7.48 20.60 -2.47
N TYR A 86 -7.57 19.91 -1.34
CA TYR A 86 -8.83 19.73 -0.62
C TYR A 86 -8.60 19.64 0.89
N GLN A 87 -9.05 20.63 1.65
CA GLN A 87 -8.89 20.68 3.12
C GLN A 87 -9.55 19.50 3.85
N GLY A 88 -10.58 18.89 3.27
CA GLY A 88 -11.21 17.68 3.80
C GLY A 88 -10.38 16.41 3.58
N TYR A 89 -9.30 16.47 2.79
CA TYR A 89 -8.41 15.34 2.59
C TYR A 89 -7.47 15.19 3.78
N GLN A 90 -7.60 14.08 4.47
CA GLN A 90 -6.72 13.75 5.58
C GLN A 90 -5.92 12.50 5.25
N SER A 91 -4.60 12.59 5.37
CA SER A 91 -3.74 11.43 5.30
C SER A 91 -4.12 10.42 6.41
N ARG A 92 -3.76 9.18 6.21
CA ARG A 92 -3.92 8.15 7.23
C ARG A 92 -3.22 8.54 8.54
N TRP A 93 -2.02 9.14 8.42
CA TRP A 93 -1.23 9.65 9.54
C TRP A 93 -1.97 10.69 10.40
N GLN A 94 -2.68 11.63 9.78
CA GLN A 94 -3.43 12.67 10.50
C GLN A 94 -4.57 12.11 11.35
N ARG A 95 -5.13 10.97 10.95
CA ARG A 95 -6.21 10.27 11.67
C ARG A 95 -5.71 9.33 12.77
N PHE A 96 -4.41 9.12 12.91
CA PHE A 96 -3.85 8.24 13.92
C PHE A 96 -3.93 8.86 15.33
N THR A 97 -4.19 8.01 16.32
CA THR A 97 -4.03 8.38 17.73
C THR A 97 -2.56 8.72 18.03
N PRO A 98 -2.27 9.51 19.06
CA PRO A 98 -0.89 9.79 19.47
C PRO A 98 -0.07 8.51 19.72
N GLU A 99 -0.68 7.50 20.32
CA GLU A 99 -0.02 6.22 20.60
C GLU A 99 0.35 5.47 19.32
N LEU A 100 -0.58 5.37 18.34
CA LEU A 100 -0.27 4.75 17.05
C LEU A 100 0.81 5.53 16.28
N ARG A 101 0.76 6.87 16.31
CA ARG A 101 1.80 7.70 15.69
C ARG A 101 3.18 7.41 16.27
N ARG A 102 3.27 7.31 17.62
CA ARG A 102 4.50 6.95 18.31
C ARG A 102 5.05 5.61 17.82
N GLN A 103 4.22 4.58 17.73
CA GLN A 103 4.65 3.26 17.26
C GLN A 103 5.06 3.27 15.79
N VAL A 104 4.30 3.93 14.92
CA VAL A 104 4.62 4.04 13.49
C VAL A 104 5.93 4.80 13.25
N SER A 105 6.24 5.83 14.06
CA SER A 105 7.51 6.55 13.94
C SER A 105 8.75 5.70 14.26
N LEU A 106 8.58 4.59 14.97
CA LEU A 106 9.66 3.65 15.27
C LEU A 106 9.93 2.65 14.13
N ILE A 107 9.02 2.52 13.15
CA ILE A 107 9.16 1.55 12.06
C ILE A 107 10.32 1.90 11.14
N ALA A 108 10.50 3.18 10.77
CA ALA A 108 11.57 3.59 9.87
C ALA A 108 12.97 3.29 10.44
N PRO A 109 13.34 3.73 11.68
CA PRO A 109 14.63 3.40 12.24
C PRO A 109 14.84 1.90 12.47
N LEU A 110 13.80 1.15 12.83
CA LEU A 110 13.88 -0.32 12.90
C LEU A 110 14.16 -0.93 11.53
N SER A 111 13.45 -0.51 10.50
CA SER A 111 13.60 -1.04 9.13
C SER A 111 15.03 -0.88 8.60
N LEU A 112 15.66 0.28 8.83
CA LEU A 112 17.06 0.51 8.46
C LEU A 112 18.01 -0.46 9.17
N LYS A 113 17.78 -0.76 10.46
CA LYS A 113 18.58 -1.72 11.22
C LYS A 113 18.37 -3.16 10.76
N LEU A 114 17.19 -3.48 10.25
CA LEU A 114 16.89 -4.79 9.64
C LEU A 114 17.48 -4.94 8.23
N GLY A 115 18.19 -3.93 7.71
CA GLY A 115 18.75 -3.95 6.36
C GLY A 115 17.67 -3.69 5.27
N TRP A 116 16.54 -3.09 5.62
CA TRP A 116 15.51 -2.71 4.65
C TRP A 116 15.65 -1.26 4.23
N HIS A 117 15.25 -0.95 3.01
CA HIS A 117 15.22 0.42 2.52
C HIS A 117 13.99 1.16 3.06
N VAL A 118 14.15 2.47 3.28
CA VAL A 118 13.07 3.35 3.72
C VAL A 118 12.90 4.47 2.71
N CYS A 119 11.68 4.62 2.19
CA CYS A 119 11.33 5.68 1.25
C CYS A 119 10.22 6.55 1.84
N VAL A 120 10.48 7.85 1.89
CA VAL A 120 9.52 8.88 2.28
C VAL A 120 9.68 10.11 1.40
N SER A 121 8.58 10.73 1.05
CA SER A 121 8.56 12.02 0.37
C SER A 121 7.60 12.95 1.10
N ASP A 122 7.98 14.20 1.30
CA ASP A 122 7.17 15.15 2.09
C ASP A 122 5.77 15.41 1.48
N ARG A 123 5.63 15.29 0.16
CA ARG A 123 4.43 15.63 -0.60
C ARG A 123 3.62 14.45 -1.14
N HIS A 124 4.17 13.24 -1.10
CA HIS A 124 3.58 12.05 -1.73
C HIS A 124 3.10 11.05 -0.66
N GLU A 125 2.10 10.26 -1.02
CA GLU A 125 1.66 9.11 -0.22
C GLU A 125 2.42 7.85 -0.63
N SER A 126 2.36 6.81 0.18
CA SER A 126 2.94 5.49 -0.12
C SER A 126 2.49 4.94 -1.48
N ILE A 127 1.25 5.22 -1.89
CA ILE A 127 0.73 4.79 -3.19
C ILE A 127 1.43 5.50 -4.36
N ASP A 128 1.82 6.76 -4.20
CA ASP A 128 2.53 7.51 -5.25
C ASP A 128 3.96 6.97 -5.41
N LEU A 129 4.64 6.66 -4.29
CA LEU A 129 5.94 5.98 -4.31
C LEU A 129 5.83 4.61 -5.00
N ALA A 130 4.76 3.84 -4.73
CA ALA A 130 4.50 2.57 -5.37
C ALA A 130 4.20 2.70 -6.87
N ALA A 131 3.49 3.76 -7.30
CA ALA A 131 3.23 4.03 -8.71
C ALA A 131 4.52 4.38 -9.46
N SER A 132 5.38 5.20 -8.86
CA SER A 132 6.69 5.52 -9.42
C SER A 132 7.60 4.29 -9.50
N ALA A 133 7.59 3.42 -8.47
CA ALA A 133 8.27 2.13 -8.50
C ALA A 133 7.71 1.24 -9.63
N ARG A 134 6.37 1.12 -9.75
CA ARG A 134 5.72 0.37 -10.84
C ARG A 134 6.21 0.83 -12.22
N ARG A 135 6.25 2.13 -12.46
CA ARG A 135 6.73 2.68 -13.73
C ARG A 135 8.15 2.21 -14.05
N GLN A 136 9.05 2.19 -13.06
CA GLN A 136 10.41 1.68 -13.23
C GLN A 136 10.43 0.18 -13.50
N CYS A 137 9.66 -0.62 -12.72
CA CYS A 137 9.54 -2.06 -12.94
C CYS A 137 9.03 -2.43 -14.33
N LEU A 138 8.14 -1.61 -14.91
CA LEU A 138 7.65 -1.86 -16.28
C LEU A 138 8.69 -1.56 -17.36
N LEU A 139 9.64 -0.67 -17.08
CA LEU A 139 10.72 -0.30 -18.00
C LEU A 139 11.85 -1.34 -18.02
N ASP A 140 12.20 -1.90 -16.87
CA ASP A 140 13.30 -2.86 -16.70
C ASP A 140 12.84 -4.32 -16.51
N GLU A 141 11.52 -4.57 -16.70
CA GLU A 141 10.88 -5.89 -16.55
C GLU A 141 11.02 -6.53 -15.17
N SER A 142 11.39 -5.77 -14.15
CA SER A 142 11.44 -6.26 -12.78
C SER A 142 10.04 -6.44 -12.19
N SER A 143 9.96 -7.17 -11.08
CA SER A 143 8.71 -7.54 -10.43
C SER A 143 8.59 -6.91 -9.06
N MET A 144 7.36 -6.51 -8.68
CA MET A 144 7.10 -5.96 -7.35
C MET A 144 5.75 -6.39 -6.77
N VAL A 145 5.68 -6.40 -5.45
CA VAL A 145 4.40 -6.47 -4.71
C VAL A 145 4.32 -5.27 -3.79
N PHE A 146 3.22 -4.51 -3.90
CA PHE A 146 2.88 -3.42 -2.99
C PHE A 146 1.84 -3.88 -1.97
N VAL A 147 2.16 -3.74 -0.69
CA VAL A 147 1.33 -4.17 0.44
C VAL A 147 0.70 -2.96 1.10
N THR A 148 -0.62 -2.82 1.00
CA THR A 148 -1.35 -1.65 1.47
C THR A 148 -2.83 -1.95 1.77
N GLN A 149 -3.54 -1.00 2.37
CA GLN A 149 -5.01 -0.97 2.50
C GLN A 149 -5.65 0.17 1.70
N ASP A 150 -4.89 0.82 0.85
CA ASP A 150 -5.43 1.84 -0.03
C ASP A 150 -6.10 1.18 -1.23
N LYS A 151 -7.42 1.28 -1.32
CA LYS A 151 -8.19 0.68 -2.42
C LYS A 151 -7.83 1.21 -3.80
N ARG A 152 -7.25 2.42 -3.87
CA ARG A 152 -6.75 2.98 -5.13
C ARG A 152 -5.60 2.14 -5.70
N ALA A 153 -4.84 1.45 -4.83
CA ALA A 153 -3.67 0.69 -5.25
C ALA A 153 -3.96 -0.41 -6.28
N VAL A 154 -5.21 -0.88 -6.39
CA VAL A 154 -5.57 -1.88 -7.42
C VAL A 154 -5.36 -1.37 -8.85
N ILE A 155 -5.30 -0.05 -9.07
CA ILE A 155 -4.95 0.53 -10.39
C ILE A 155 -3.51 0.24 -10.80
N LEU A 156 -2.65 -0.12 -9.84
CA LEU A 156 -1.24 -0.46 -10.09
C LEU A 156 -1.05 -1.89 -10.60
N LEU A 157 -2.08 -2.74 -10.52
CA LEU A 157 -2.00 -4.14 -10.96
C LEU A 157 -1.55 -4.25 -12.41
N ASP A 158 -0.55 -5.11 -12.65
CA ASP A 158 0.01 -5.41 -13.95
C ASP A 158 0.62 -6.83 -13.98
N LYS A 159 1.13 -7.29 -15.13
CA LYS A 159 1.76 -8.62 -15.28
C LYS A 159 2.89 -8.90 -14.28
N ASN A 160 3.68 -7.86 -13.94
CA ASN A 160 4.84 -7.94 -13.04
C ASN A 160 4.61 -7.20 -11.71
N VAL A 161 3.42 -6.60 -11.52
CA VAL A 161 3.11 -5.77 -10.36
C VAL A 161 1.88 -6.32 -9.66
N GLY A 162 2.09 -6.85 -8.46
CA GLY A 162 1.05 -7.31 -7.56
C GLY A 162 0.69 -6.26 -6.51
N VAL A 163 -0.54 -6.33 -6.02
CA VAL A 163 -1.01 -5.60 -4.84
C VAL A 163 -1.51 -6.60 -3.83
N ALA A 164 -1.02 -6.52 -2.59
CA ALA A 164 -1.52 -7.34 -1.50
C ALA A 164 -2.31 -6.48 -0.51
N MET A 165 -3.53 -6.92 -0.22
CA MET A 165 -4.42 -6.28 0.74
C MET A 165 -4.82 -7.26 1.84
N ARG A 166 -5.19 -6.72 3.00
CA ARG A 166 -5.63 -7.54 4.12
C ARG A 166 -7.10 -7.91 3.94
N SER A 167 -7.36 -9.21 3.84
CA SER A 167 -8.69 -9.78 3.98
C SER A 167 -8.77 -10.49 5.32
N HIS A 168 -9.65 -10.04 6.22
CA HIS A 168 -9.70 -10.50 7.62
C HIS A 168 -8.35 -10.34 8.34
N VAL A 169 -7.59 -11.43 8.50
CA VAL A 169 -6.29 -11.44 9.19
C VAL A 169 -5.10 -11.73 8.27
N ILE A 170 -5.35 -12.05 7.00
CA ILE A 170 -4.35 -12.47 6.03
C ILE A 170 -4.12 -11.34 5.02
N TRP A 171 -2.85 -11.09 4.69
CA TRP A 171 -2.47 -10.26 3.56
C TRP A 171 -2.33 -11.13 2.33
N ASP A 172 -3.19 -10.93 1.34
CA ASP A 172 -3.21 -11.74 0.12
C ASP A 172 -3.20 -10.89 -1.14
N LEU A 173 -2.74 -11.50 -2.24
CA LEU A 173 -2.73 -10.84 -3.54
C LEU A 173 -4.16 -10.62 -4.02
N VAL A 174 -4.41 -9.39 -4.45
CA VAL A 174 -5.66 -9.01 -5.10
C VAL A 174 -5.61 -9.46 -6.55
N THR A 175 -6.64 -10.19 -6.99
CA THR A 175 -6.80 -10.62 -8.37
C THR A 175 -7.64 -9.64 -9.18
N TYR A 176 -7.61 -9.75 -10.50
CA TYR A 176 -8.52 -8.98 -11.37
C TYR A 176 -9.98 -9.33 -11.13
N LEU A 177 -10.28 -10.55 -10.68
CA LEU A 177 -11.63 -10.97 -10.31
C LEU A 177 -12.09 -10.26 -9.05
N ASP A 178 -11.25 -10.18 -8.02
CA ASP A 178 -11.57 -9.46 -6.77
C ASP A 178 -11.89 -7.98 -7.07
N VAL A 179 -11.11 -7.34 -7.97
CA VAL A 179 -11.36 -5.96 -8.38
C VAL A 179 -12.68 -5.85 -9.16
N SER A 180 -12.95 -6.79 -10.05
CA SER A 180 -14.21 -6.81 -10.81
C SER A 180 -15.41 -7.03 -9.90
N ASP A 181 -15.30 -7.90 -8.89
CA ASP A 181 -16.37 -8.17 -7.93
C ASP A 181 -16.62 -6.95 -7.01
N GLU A 182 -15.55 -6.30 -6.55
CA GLU A 182 -15.67 -5.14 -5.66
C GLU A 182 -16.10 -3.86 -6.39
N PHE A 183 -15.49 -3.57 -7.55
CA PHE A 183 -15.67 -2.29 -8.25
C PHE A 183 -16.55 -2.39 -9.50
N GLY A 184 -16.80 -3.58 -10.02
CA GLY A 184 -17.58 -3.80 -11.24
C GLY A 184 -16.87 -3.40 -12.53
N VAL A 185 -15.55 -3.18 -12.49
CA VAL A 185 -14.71 -2.73 -13.61
C VAL A 185 -13.33 -3.39 -13.55
N LEU A 186 -12.56 -3.29 -14.64
CA LEU A 186 -11.14 -3.68 -14.63
C LEU A 186 -10.29 -2.70 -13.80
N PRO A 187 -9.14 -3.14 -13.26
CA PRO A 187 -8.25 -2.34 -12.41
C PRO A 187 -7.97 -0.94 -12.97
N CYS A 188 -7.62 -0.83 -14.24
CA CYS A 188 -7.30 0.46 -14.88
C CYS A 188 -8.47 1.47 -14.91
N LYS A 189 -9.70 1.04 -14.65
CA LYS A 189 -10.90 1.88 -14.60
C LYS A 189 -11.36 2.23 -13.19
N VAL A 190 -10.75 1.66 -12.16
CA VAL A 190 -11.16 1.88 -10.77
C VAL A 190 -11.04 3.34 -10.37
N GLY A 191 -10.01 4.04 -10.85
CA GLY A 191 -9.85 5.48 -10.60
C GLY A 191 -11.05 6.30 -11.08
N ASP A 192 -11.61 6.00 -12.24
CA ASP A 192 -12.80 6.65 -12.79
C ASP A 192 -14.05 6.37 -11.94
N VAL A 193 -14.19 5.12 -11.46
CA VAL A 193 -15.32 4.76 -10.57
C VAL A 193 -15.22 5.52 -9.25
N ILE A 194 -14.05 5.58 -8.64
CA ILE A 194 -13.82 6.32 -7.38
C ILE A 194 -14.08 7.82 -7.59
N ALA A 195 -13.57 8.41 -8.68
CA ALA A 195 -13.79 9.83 -8.97
C ALA A 195 -15.29 10.18 -9.12
N LEU A 196 -16.10 9.25 -9.65
CA LEU A 196 -17.54 9.44 -9.79
C LEU A 196 -18.31 9.19 -8.49
N SER A 197 -17.99 8.11 -7.75
CA SER A 197 -18.79 7.67 -6.60
C SER A 197 -18.23 8.12 -5.25
N GLY A 198 -16.98 8.57 -5.19
CA GLY A 198 -16.24 8.78 -3.95
C GLY A 198 -15.70 7.49 -3.33
N GLU A 199 -14.73 7.62 -2.45
CA GLU A 199 -14.19 6.55 -1.60
C GLU A 199 -13.48 7.14 -0.38
N GLY A 200 -13.88 6.74 0.82
CA GLY A 200 -13.29 7.25 2.06
C GLY A 200 -13.41 8.77 2.17
N ASN A 201 -12.27 9.48 2.16
CA ASN A 201 -12.23 10.95 2.19
C ASN A 201 -12.13 11.61 0.79
N ILE A 202 -12.23 10.83 -0.26
CA ILE A 202 -12.34 11.34 -1.64
C ILE A 202 -13.82 11.59 -1.94
N PRO A 203 -14.22 12.84 -2.20
CA PRO A 203 -15.59 13.15 -2.54
C PRO A 203 -15.96 12.60 -3.92
N GLY A 204 -17.22 12.25 -4.08
CA GLY A 204 -17.81 11.87 -5.37
C GLY A 204 -19.07 12.68 -5.66
N ILE A 205 -19.75 12.33 -6.74
CA ILE A 205 -21.03 12.93 -7.11
C ILE A 205 -22.11 12.48 -6.13
N PHE A 206 -22.79 13.43 -5.52
CA PHE A 206 -23.83 13.15 -4.52
C PHE A 206 -24.92 12.22 -5.06
N ARG A 207 -25.20 11.15 -4.32
CA ARG A 207 -26.17 10.11 -4.70
C ARG A 207 -25.83 9.40 -6.03
N LEU A 208 -24.55 9.27 -6.36
CA LEU A 208 -24.10 8.42 -7.45
C LEU A 208 -23.25 7.30 -6.86
N GLY A 209 -23.88 6.17 -6.59
CA GLY A 209 -23.21 5.04 -5.96
C GLY A 209 -22.28 4.29 -6.90
N ARG A 210 -21.37 3.48 -6.32
CA ARG A 210 -20.33 2.72 -7.03
C ARG A 210 -20.88 1.86 -8.18
N LYS A 211 -21.99 1.15 -7.98
CA LYS A 211 -22.61 0.32 -9.05
C LYS A 211 -23.04 1.16 -10.26
N THR A 212 -23.60 2.34 -10.04
CA THR A 212 -23.98 3.24 -11.14
C THR A 212 -22.74 3.81 -11.83
N ALA A 213 -21.72 4.23 -11.04
CA ALA A 213 -20.44 4.69 -11.58
C ALA A 213 -19.78 3.62 -12.46
N ALA A 214 -19.69 2.38 -11.97
CA ALA A 214 -19.12 1.25 -12.70
C ALA A 214 -19.86 0.98 -14.01
N ARG A 215 -21.21 0.98 -13.99
CA ARG A 215 -22.02 0.82 -15.20
C ARG A 215 -21.71 1.91 -16.23
N LEU A 216 -21.66 3.17 -15.79
CA LEU A 216 -21.36 4.30 -16.70
C LEU A 216 -19.93 4.20 -17.25
N VAL A 217 -18.94 3.88 -16.44
CA VAL A 217 -17.56 3.72 -16.88
C VAL A 217 -17.41 2.55 -17.88
N ASN A 218 -18.15 1.46 -17.68
CA ASN A 218 -18.15 0.34 -18.63
C ASN A 218 -18.87 0.71 -19.94
N GLU A 219 -19.99 1.40 -19.88
CA GLU A 219 -20.80 1.81 -21.03
C GLU A 219 -20.05 2.80 -21.93
N PHE A 220 -19.42 3.82 -21.34
CA PHE A 220 -18.72 4.88 -22.07
C PHE A 220 -17.21 4.63 -22.23
N GLY A 221 -16.66 3.60 -21.56
CA GLY A 221 -15.24 3.26 -21.59
C GLY A 221 -14.39 3.98 -20.56
N SER A 222 -14.70 5.24 -20.24
CA SER A 222 -14.06 6.04 -19.17
C SER A 222 -14.98 7.16 -18.69
N ALA A 223 -14.65 7.75 -17.54
CA ALA A 223 -15.37 8.92 -17.03
C ALA A 223 -15.17 10.16 -17.93
N ALA A 224 -14.02 10.30 -18.58
CA ALA A 224 -13.79 11.37 -19.55
C ALA A 224 -14.77 11.26 -20.73
N ARG A 225 -14.85 10.09 -21.36
CA ARG A 225 -15.78 9.84 -22.46
C ARG A 225 -17.26 9.94 -22.04
N LEU A 226 -17.58 9.61 -20.81
CA LEU A 226 -18.91 9.85 -20.26
C LEU A 226 -19.27 11.35 -20.32
N TYR A 227 -18.36 12.23 -19.90
CA TYR A 227 -18.58 13.68 -19.93
C TYR A 227 -18.62 14.25 -21.35
N GLU A 228 -17.95 13.63 -22.31
CA GLU A 228 -18.02 13.98 -23.73
C GLU A 228 -19.35 13.56 -24.39
N ASN A 229 -20.13 12.68 -23.76
CA ASN A 229 -21.34 12.07 -24.33
C ASN A 229 -22.57 12.21 -23.40
N LEU A 230 -22.64 13.28 -22.62
CA LEU A 230 -23.73 13.49 -21.64
C LEU A 230 -25.13 13.53 -22.29
N GLU A 231 -25.24 13.92 -23.56
CA GLU A 231 -26.49 13.96 -24.31
C GLU A 231 -27.14 12.57 -24.49
N LYS A 232 -26.36 11.50 -24.40
CA LYS A 232 -26.86 10.11 -24.47
C LYS A 232 -27.52 9.62 -23.20
N LEU A 233 -27.40 10.41 -22.11
CA LEU A 233 -27.95 10.06 -20.80
C LEU A 233 -29.37 10.57 -20.61
N PRO A 234 -30.16 9.90 -19.75
CA PRO A 234 -31.44 10.41 -19.29
C PRO A 234 -31.32 11.85 -18.73
N PRO A 235 -32.28 12.73 -18.95
CA PRO A 235 -32.19 14.15 -18.56
C PRO A 235 -31.80 14.39 -17.10
N SER A 236 -32.35 13.62 -16.17
CA SER A 236 -32.10 13.76 -14.73
C SER A 236 -30.64 13.39 -14.37
N LEU A 237 -30.09 12.36 -14.99
CA LEU A 237 -28.69 11.95 -14.74
C LEU A 237 -27.71 12.91 -15.41
N ARG A 238 -28.03 13.36 -16.64
CA ARG A 238 -27.25 14.38 -17.34
C ARG A 238 -27.14 15.66 -16.53
N GLU A 239 -28.25 16.16 -16.02
CA GLU A 239 -28.28 17.37 -15.20
C GLU A 239 -27.48 17.19 -13.90
N LYS A 240 -27.63 16.04 -13.22
CA LYS A 240 -26.85 15.71 -12.04
C LYS A 240 -25.34 15.74 -12.31
N LEU A 241 -24.88 15.14 -13.41
CA LEU A 241 -23.45 15.11 -13.77
C LEU A 241 -22.95 16.51 -14.12
N LYS A 242 -23.74 17.31 -14.84
CA LYS A 242 -23.39 18.70 -15.18
C LYS A 242 -23.25 19.58 -13.94
N THR A 243 -24.24 19.58 -13.07
CA THR A 243 -24.27 20.45 -11.88
C THR A 243 -23.21 20.08 -10.84
N GLN A 244 -22.78 18.81 -10.82
CA GLN A 244 -21.76 18.34 -9.88
C GLN A 244 -20.40 18.05 -10.53
N LYS A 245 -20.13 18.64 -11.69
CA LYS A 245 -18.87 18.48 -12.42
C LYS A 245 -17.64 18.81 -11.56
N ALA A 246 -17.75 19.87 -10.74
CA ALA A 246 -16.66 20.26 -9.84
C ALA A 246 -16.33 19.19 -8.79
N ALA A 247 -17.33 18.49 -8.26
CA ALA A 247 -17.11 17.36 -7.34
C ALA A 247 -16.40 16.19 -8.02
N PHE A 248 -16.78 15.88 -9.26
CA PHE A 248 -16.08 14.89 -10.07
C PHE A 248 -14.63 15.28 -10.35
N ASP A 249 -14.38 16.54 -10.77
CA ASP A 249 -13.03 17.01 -11.08
C ASP A 249 -12.11 16.95 -9.86
N LEU A 250 -12.64 17.35 -8.70
CA LEU A 250 -11.94 17.20 -7.43
C LEU A 250 -11.69 15.71 -7.09
N GLY A 251 -12.70 14.86 -7.18
CA GLY A 251 -12.58 13.41 -6.97
C GLY A 251 -11.51 12.80 -7.88
N ARG A 252 -11.48 13.19 -9.16
CA ARG A 252 -10.48 12.75 -10.12
C ARG A 252 -9.07 13.21 -9.74
N ALA A 253 -8.90 14.47 -9.35
CA ALA A 253 -7.61 15.00 -8.93
C ALA A 253 -7.08 14.30 -7.66
N LEU A 254 -7.95 13.99 -6.70
CA LEU A 254 -7.59 13.28 -5.47
C LEU A 254 -7.32 11.77 -5.69
N THR A 255 -7.95 11.19 -6.69
CA THR A 255 -7.76 9.76 -7.05
C THR A 255 -6.51 9.56 -7.90
N TRP A 256 -6.06 10.59 -8.61
CA TRP A 256 -4.84 10.54 -9.40
C TRP A 256 -3.66 10.07 -8.56
N VAL A 257 -2.87 9.15 -9.11
CA VAL A 257 -1.65 8.62 -8.49
C VAL A 257 -0.45 9.16 -9.25
N ASP A 258 0.45 9.83 -8.53
CA ASP A 258 1.63 10.47 -9.10
C ASP A 258 2.76 9.44 -9.24
N ASP A 259 3.08 9.07 -10.48
CA ASP A 259 4.16 8.13 -10.79
C ASP A 259 5.53 8.79 -10.95
N SER A 260 5.65 10.08 -10.60
CA SER A 260 6.90 10.83 -10.56
C SER A 260 7.49 10.99 -9.14
N ALA A 261 6.86 10.38 -8.13
CA ALA A 261 7.32 10.41 -6.75
C ALA A 261 8.78 9.94 -6.60
N PRO A 262 9.57 10.51 -5.69
CA PRO A 262 11.02 10.31 -5.65
C PRO A 262 11.39 8.95 -5.02
N ILE A 263 11.33 7.90 -5.81
CA ILE A 263 11.90 6.58 -5.52
C ILE A 263 12.80 6.16 -6.68
N ASN A 264 13.96 5.57 -6.38
CA ASN A 264 14.92 5.11 -7.38
C ASN A 264 15.29 3.65 -7.14
N LEU A 265 14.63 2.74 -7.86
CA LEU A 265 14.84 1.30 -7.71
C LEU A 265 16.22 0.85 -8.18
N ALA A 266 16.79 1.48 -9.21
CA ALA A 266 18.13 1.17 -9.67
C ALA A 266 19.18 1.47 -8.59
N LYS A 267 19.07 2.62 -7.91
CA LYS A 267 19.93 2.95 -6.77
C LYS A 267 19.73 1.95 -5.63
N ILE A 268 18.50 1.65 -5.24
CA ILE A 268 18.15 0.69 -4.20
C ILE A 268 18.73 -0.71 -4.50
N SER A 269 18.72 -1.13 -5.75
CA SER A 269 19.27 -2.44 -6.17
C SER A 269 20.79 -2.52 -5.98
N LEU A 270 21.50 -1.41 -6.11
CA LEU A 270 22.95 -1.32 -5.94
C LEU A 270 23.39 -1.15 -4.48
N GLU A 271 22.51 -0.62 -3.63
CA GLU A 271 22.83 -0.41 -2.22
C GLU A 271 22.88 -1.74 -1.46
N HIS A 272 23.96 -1.93 -0.71
CA HIS A 272 24.12 -3.09 0.17
C HIS A 272 23.63 -2.70 1.57
N CYS A 273 22.48 -3.21 1.95
CA CYS A 273 21.93 -3.05 3.29
C CYS A 273 22.03 -4.39 4.03
N SER A 274 22.70 -4.41 5.17
CA SER A 274 22.87 -5.58 6.02
C SER A 274 22.12 -5.40 7.34
N PHE A 275 21.79 -6.51 7.98
CA PHE A 275 21.22 -6.52 9.31
C PHE A 275 22.21 -6.00 10.34
N ASP A 276 21.86 -4.91 11.04
CA ASP A 276 22.60 -4.33 12.15
C ASP A 276 22.06 -4.90 13.49
N ARG A 277 22.63 -6.04 13.91
CA ARG A 277 22.19 -6.73 15.15
C ARG A 277 22.36 -5.84 16.37
N GLU A 278 23.55 -5.30 16.59
CA GLU A 278 23.85 -4.50 17.77
C GLU A 278 23.00 -3.23 17.84
N GLY A 279 22.82 -2.56 16.71
CA GLY A 279 21.92 -1.41 16.61
C GLY A 279 20.46 -1.79 16.85
N THR A 280 20.02 -2.99 16.45
CA THR A 280 18.67 -3.50 16.70
C THR A 280 18.45 -3.81 18.18
N GLU A 281 19.41 -4.45 18.84
CA GLU A 281 19.36 -4.73 20.28
C GLU A 281 19.28 -3.43 21.09
N ARG A 282 20.16 -2.46 20.81
CA ARG A 282 20.14 -1.14 21.44
C ARG A 282 18.81 -0.41 21.20
N PHE A 283 18.29 -0.46 19.99
CA PHE A 283 17.02 0.15 19.65
C PHE A 283 15.84 -0.48 20.42
N CYS A 284 15.75 -1.80 20.44
CA CYS A 284 14.68 -2.51 21.15
C CYS A 284 14.75 -2.27 22.66
N THR A 285 15.95 -2.25 23.24
CA THR A 285 16.17 -1.95 24.66
C THR A 285 15.73 -0.53 25.00
N LEU A 286 16.17 0.46 24.21
CA LEU A 286 15.81 1.88 24.40
C LEU A 286 14.30 2.12 24.37
N HIS A 287 13.60 1.44 23.46
CA HIS A 287 12.16 1.60 23.26
C HIS A 287 11.31 0.57 24.03
N LYS A 288 11.92 -0.25 24.89
CA LYS A 288 11.24 -1.30 25.70
C LYS A 288 10.46 -2.30 24.83
N LEU A 289 11.08 -2.75 23.74
CA LEU A 289 10.51 -3.66 22.75
C LEU A 289 11.05 -5.10 22.90
N SER A 290 11.14 -5.63 24.13
CA SER A 290 11.74 -6.94 24.44
C SER A 290 11.07 -8.09 23.66
N ASN A 291 9.73 -8.09 23.55
CA ASN A 291 9.00 -9.09 22.76
C ASN A 291 9.32 -9.03 21.26
N LEU A 292 9.61 -7.84 20.73
CA LEU A 292 10.04 -7.67 19.35
C LEU A 292 11.46 -8.20 19.16
N LEU A 293 12.38 -7.86 20.08
CA LEU A 293 13.76 -8.34 20.06
C LEU A 293 13.81 -9.87 20.07
N GLN A 294 13.10 -10.52 20.97
CA GLN A 294 13.04 -11.99 21.01
C GLN A 294 12.57 -12.61 19.68
N ARG A 295 11.64 -11.98 18.97
CA ARG A 295 11.18 -12.45 17.66
C ARG A 295 12.26 -12.25 16.60
N ILE A 296 12.93 -11.09 16.60
CA ILE A 296 14.03 -10.81 15.67
C ILE A 296 15.17 -11.83 15.90
N ASP A 297 15.50 -12.14 17.13
CA ASP A 297 16.54 -13.14 17.45
C ASP A 297 16.16 -14.54 16.97
N ASN A 298 14.89 -14.91 17.02
CA ASN A 298 14.41 -16.18 16.48
C ASN A 298 14.48 -16.23 14.94
N ASP A 299 14.21 -15.10 14.27
CA ASP A 299 14.26 -15.01 12.80
C ASP A 299 15.71 -14.90 12.27
N PHE A 300 16.63 -14.36 13.09
CA PHE A 300 18.07 -14.19 12.78
C PHE A 300 18.93 -14.82 13.89
N PRO A 301 18.92 -16.16 14.07
CA PRO A 301 19.69 -16.80 15.14
C PRO A 301 21.20 -16.58 14.98
N LEU A 302 21.89 -16.40 16.12
CA LEU A 302 23.33 -16.15 16.18
C LEU A 302 24.17 -17.21 15.46
N GLU A 303 23.67 -18.46 15.44
CA GLU A 303 24.35 -19.62 14.83
C GLU A 303 24.50 -19.50 13.31
N LEU A 304 23.71 -18.66 12.64
CA LEU A 304 23.80 -18.43 11.19
C LEU A 304 24.95 -17.48 10.80
N PHE A 305 25.64 -16.88 11.78
CA PHE A 305 26.74 -15.92 11.56
C PHE A 305 28.00 -16.27 12.39
N PRO A 306 28.58 -17.47 12.24
CA PRO A 306 29.70 -17.95 13.09
C PRO A 306 31.01 -17.14 12.97
N GLY A 307 31.10 -16.21 12.04
CA GLY A 307 32.35 -15.49 11.76
C GLY A 307 32.51 -14.10 12.40
N LEU A 308 31.47 -13.57 13.07
CA LEU A 308 31.49 -12.17 13.57
C LEU A 308 32.07 -12.01 14.98
N PHE A 309 32.24 -13.10 15.73
CA PHE A 309 32.63 -13.06 17.15
C PHE A 309 34.08 -13.43 17.42
N ASP A 310 34.85 -13.91 16.41
CA ASP A 310 36.28 -14.29 16.60
C ASP A 310 37.23 -13.11 16.51
N LEU A 311 36.78 -11.90 16.17
CA LEU A 311 37.65 -10.71 16.01
C LEU A 311 37.90 -9.92 17.31
N HIS A 312 37.32 -10.31 18.44
CA HIS A 312 37.53 -9.63 19.74
C HIS A 312 38.18 -10.52 20.80
N ARG A 313 38.81 -11.64 20.43
CA ARG A 313 39.63 -12.50 21.34
C ARG A 313 41.08 -12.59 20.89
N SER A 314 41.65 -11.47 20.47
CA SER A 314 43.14 -11.38 20.34
C SER A 314 43.62 -10.06 20.91
#